data_3b09974c48b94af5785ef0b9d3dd1e72
#
_entry.id   3b09974c48b94af5785ef0b9d3dd1e72
#
_cell.length_a   1.000
_cell.length_b   1.000
_cell.length_c   1.000
_cell.angle_alpha   90.00
_cell.angle_beta   90.00
_cell.angle_gamma   90.00
#
_symmetry.space_group_name_H-M   'P 1'
#
loop_
_entity.id
_entity.type
_entity.pdbx_description
1 polymer ?
#
loop_
_entity_poly.entity_id
_entity_poly.type
_entity_poly.pdbx_seq_one_letter_code
_entity_poly.pdbx_strand_id
1 'polypeptide(L)'
;MKKLCLLLFTFFVTLTAFPQAEKGYIYLKNGTILKGKYSYSPDQKNVSVFTAGNLWVFDRNEIDTIAVKRVSGTRSFNQTMPDSKFFYRVELGVLVGNADNSQNAPFSMTGSVNYHVVPRFSVGVGTGIEFLKESFLPVFANLEYKLHDNPSSPYFFLKAGYQVAIEESNALYYDIVPNWIDIWPRPGNVSAEPLDSKGGLLINPGLGYQHMFSPTFGMNFAVGYQYHRLNYSGESDYELDIDYNRLTIKLGIIFN
;
A
#
# COMPACT_ATOMS: atom_id res chain seq x y z
N MET A 1 54.90 -37.81 38.72
CA MET A 1 54.59 -36.48 38.21
C MET A 1 54.16 -36.47 36.75
N LYS A 2 54.85 -37.11 35.80
CA LYS A 2 54.44 -37.08 34.34
C LYS A 2 53.02 -37.63 34.04
N LYS A 3 52.58 -38.68 34.74
CA LYS A 3 51.27 -39.30 34.59
C LYS A 3 50.12 -38.38 35.10
N LEU A 4 50.37 -37.57 36.14
CA LEU A 4 49.43 -36.64 36.72
C LEU A 4 49.26 -35.43 35.80
N CYS A 5 50.33 -34.94 35.18
CA CYS A 5 50.24 -33.85 34.17
C CYS A 5 49.50 -34.30 32.93
N LEU A 6 49.61 -35.53 32.46
CA LEU A 6 48.90 -36.06 31.32
C LEU A 6 47.39 -36.16 31.61
N LEU A 7 47.01 -36.57 32.81
CA LEU A 7 45.61 -36.70 33.25
C LEU A 7 44.95 -35.32 33.42
N LEU A 8 45.65 -34.31 33.91
CA LEU A 8 45.22 -32.93 33.99
C LEU A 8 45.08 -32.31 32.60
N PHE A 9 45.99 -32.61 31.68
CA PHE A 9 45.90 -32.10 30.29
C PHE A 9 44.71 -32.69 29.52
N THR A 10 44.42 -33.98 29.65
CA THR A 10 43.23 -34.61 29.05
C THR A 10 41.93 -34.06 29.64
N PHE A 11 41.88 -33.78 30.95
CA PHE A 11 40.72 -33.17 31.59
C PHE A 11 40.47 -31.74 31.12
N PHE A 12 41.49 -30.94 30.84
CA PHE A 12 41.38 -29.58 30.29
C PHE A 12 40.91 -29.57 28.82
N VAL A 13 41.29 -30.56 28.02
CA VAL A 13 40.88 -30.66 26.61
C VAL A 13 39.39 -31.05 26.46
N THR A 14 38.83 -31.79 27.43
CA THR A 14 37.39 -32.16 27.38
C THR A 14 36.43 -31.03 27.77
N LEU A 15 36.94 -29.96 28.41
CA LEU A 15 36.11 -28.80 28.83
C LEU A 15 35.78 -27.84 27.70
N THR A 16 36.38 -27.95 26.52
CA THR A 16 36.17 -27.03 25.39
C THR A 16 35.10 -27.46 24.37
N ALA A 17 34.43 -28.59 24.57
CA ALA A 17 33.51 -29.20 23.62
C ALA A 17 32.03 -28.86 23.83
N PHE A 18 31.71 -27.79 24.55
CA PHE A 18 30.34 -27.32 24.57
C PHE A 18 30.07 -26.47 23.33
N PRO A 19 29.00 -26.74 22.58
CA PRO A 19 28.64 -25.91 21.44
C PRO A 19 28.32 -24.50 21.93
N GLN A 20 29.23 -23.57 21.65
CA GLN A 20 29.02 -22.17 22.00
C GLN A 20 27.90 -21.61 21.15
N ALA A 21 26.86 -21.07 21.80
CA ALA A 21 25.77 -20.37 21.10
C ALA A 21 26.34 -19.11 20.44
N GLU A 22 26.37 -19.09 19.14
CA GLU A 22 26.85 -17.98 18.34
C GLU A 22 25.70 -16.94 18.10
N LYS A 23 26.05 -15.65 18.00
CA LYS A 23 25.11 -14.59 17.63
C LYS A 23 25.14 -14.41 16.14
N GLY A 24 23.95 -14.35 15.51
CA GLY A 24 23.86 -14.16 14.08
C GLY A 24 22.46 -13.78 13.59
N TYR A 25 22.36 -13.69 12.28
CA TYR A 25 21.14 -13.53 11.54
C TYR A 25 20.82 -14.83 10.82
N ILE A 26 19.68 -15.40 11.13
CA ILE A 26 19.19 -16.64 10.56
C ILE A 26 18.16 -16.27 9.49
N TYR A 27 18.44 -16.63 8.26
CA TYR A 27 17.59 -16.41 7.12
C TYR A 27 16.84 -17.70 6.81
N LEU A 28 15.52 -17.67 6.91
CA LEU A 28 14.67 -18.80 6.57
C LEU A 28 14.28 -18.75 5.09
N LYS A 29 14.02 -19.90 4.49
CA LYS A 29 13.58 -20.00 3.08
C LYS A 29 12.25 -19.29 2.81
N ASN A 30 11.40 -19.13 3.81
CA ASN A 30 10.17 -18.35 3.73
C ASN A 30 10.39 -16.82 3.80
N GLY A 31 11.65 -16.37 3.90
CA GLY A 31 12.04 -14.97 3.94
C GLY A 31 12.12 -14.32 5.30
N THR A 32 11.73 -15.00 6.33
CA THR A 32 11.86 -14.50 7.69
C THR A 32 13.34 -14.37 8.07
N ILE A 33 13.70 -13.26 8.71
CA ILE A 33 15.05 -13.01 9.23
C ILE A 33 14.95 -12.90 10.73
N LEU A 34 15.63 -13.81 11.44
CA LEU A 34 15.72 -13.81 12.89
C LEU A 34 17.11 -13.36 13.32
N LYS A 35 17.19 -12.45 14.28
CA LYS A 35 18.44 -12.04 14.91
C LYS A 35 18.48 -12.61 16.31
N GLY A 36 19.40 -13.50 16.59
CA GLY A 36 19.48 -14.15 17.90
C GLY A 36 20.76 -14.92 18.14
N LYS A 37 20.77 -15.63 19.27
CA LYS A 37 21.79 -16.67 19.51
C LYS A 37 21.30 -17.96 18.90
N TYR A 38 22.14 -18.67 18.16
CA TYR A 38 21.80 -19.95 17.58
C TYR A 38 22.78 -21.05 17.99
N SER A 39 22.30 -22.27 18.02
CA SER A 39 23.09 -23.47 18.22
C SER A 39 22.53 -24.60 17.38
N TYR A 40 23.43 -25.45 16.90
CA TYR A 40 23.05 -26.68 16.20
C TYR A 40 22.71 -27.76 17.19
N SER A 41 21.72 -28.60 16.91
CA SER A 41 21.54 -29.86 17.64
C SER A 41 22.71 -30.80 17.40
N PRO A 42 22.97 -31.76 18.31
CA PRO A 42 24.07 -32.70 18.16
C PRO A 42 24.06 -33.52 16.86
N ASP A 43 22.88 -33.80 16.36
CA ASP A 43 22.63 -34.50 15.08
C ASP A 43 22.66 -33.57 13.86
N GLN A 44 22.85 -32.25 14.06
CA GLN A 44 22.86 -31.20 13.05
C GLN A 44 21.60 -31.11 12.17
N LYS A 45 20.50 -31.77 12.56
CA LYS A 45 19.25 -31.72 11.83
C LYS A 45 18.43 -30.48 12.14
N ASN A 46 18.56 -29.96 13.36
CA ASN A 46 17.85 -28.81 13.85
C ASN A 46 18.77 -27.68 14.28
N VAL A 47 18.25 -26.45 14.16
CA VAL A 47 18.92 -25.26 14.68
C VAL A 47 17.97 -24.57 15.66
N SER A 48 18.46 -24.43 16.88
CA SER A 48 17.78 -23.71 17.95
C SER A 48 18.18 -22.25 17.89
N VAL A 49 17.21 -21.35 17.86
CA VAL A 49 17.40 -19.89 17.80
C VAL A 49 16.73 -19.23 18.99
N PHE A 50 17.53 -18.58 19.83
CA PHE A 50 17.02 -17.80 20.95
C PHE A 50 16.94 -16.33 20.58
N THR A 51 15.72 -15.80 20.48
CA THR A 51 15.44 -14.42 20.08
C THR A 51 14.23 -13.87 20.86
N ALA A 52 14.30 -12.61 21.27
CA ALA A 52 13.23 -11.91 21.99
C ALA A 52 12.67 -12.68 23.21
N GLY A 53 13.52 -13.41 23.93
CA GLY A 53 13.12 -14.19 25.10
C GLY A 53 12.55 -15.58 24.79
N ASN A 54 12.37 -15.93 23.52
CA ASN A 54 11.78 -17.19 23.08
C ASN A 54 12.83 -18.09 22.41
N LEU A 55 12.67 -19.40 22.56
CA LEU A 55 13.45 -20.41 21.87
C LEU A 55 12.64 -20.98 20.71
N TRP A 56 13.18 -20.84 19.51
CA TRP A 56 12.62 -21.37 18.27
C TRP A 56 13.48 -22.51 17.77
N VAL A 57 12.87 -23.57 17.28
CA VAL A 57 13.60 -24.71 16.70
C VAL A 57 13.17 -24.87 15.26
N PHE A 58 14.11 -24.81 14.33
CA PHE A 58 13.90 -24.94 12.89
C PHE A 58 14.60 -26.18 12.36
N ASP A 59 13.99 -26.87 11.42
CA ASP A 59 14.67 -27.87 10.62
C ASP A 59 15.75 -27.18 9.77
N ARG A 60 16.90 -27.83 9.62
CA ARG A 60 18.00 -27.29 8.80
C ARG A 60 17.56 -27.00 7.37
N ASN A 61 16.59 -27.74 6.85
CA ASN A 61 16.03 -27.55 5.49
C ASN A 61 15.20 -26.27 5.36
N GLU A 62 14.70 -25.71 6.45
CA GLU A 62 13.97 -24.43 6.46
C GLU A 62 14.90 -23.22 6.45
N ILE A 63 16.18 -23.45 6.77
CA ILE A 63 17.18 -22.40 6.83
C ILE A 63 17.88 -22.28 5.49
N ASP A 64 17.89 -21.05 4.98
CA ASP A 64 18.62 -20.71 3.77
C ASP A 64 20.08 -20.35 4.08
N THR A 65 20.32 -19.47 5.05
CA THR A 65 21.67 -19.04 5.44
C THR A 65 21.70 -18.54 6.88
N ILE A 66 22.85 -18.72 7.52
CA ILE A 66 23.19 -18.10 8.81
C ILE A 66 24.40 -17.18 8.59
N ALA A 67 24.31 -15.93 9.03
CA ALA A 67 25.36 -14.94 8.87
C ALA A 67 25.61 -14.18 10.18
N VAL A 68 26.88 -13.97 10.54
CA VAL A 68 27.28 -13.22 11.74
C VAL A 68 26.93 -11.74 11.63
N LYS A 69 27.00 -11.17 10.41
CA LYS A 69 26.58 -9.79 10.12
C LYS A 69 25.34 -9.82 9.26
N ARG A 70 24.47 -8.80 9.43
CA ARG A 70 23.35 -8.62 8.52
C ARG A 70 23.90 -8.50 7.10
N VAL A 71 23.54 -9.44 6.25
CA VAL A 71 23.90 -9.37 4.83
C VAL A 71 23.08 -8.23 4.26
N SER A 72 23.70 -7.05 4.10
CA SER A 72 23.16 -5.91 3.34
C SER A 72 23.35 -6.19 1.85
N GLY A 73 22.79 -7.24 1.39
CA GLY A 73 22.68 -7.54 -0.02
C GLY A 73 21.22 -7.69 -0.29
N THR A 74 20.76 -7.09 -1.34
CA THR A 74 19.50 -7.40 -1.98
C THR A 74 19.50 -8.90 -2.23
N ARG A 75 19.09 -9.71 -1.21
CA ARG A 75 18.59 -11.01 -1.56
C ARG A 75 17.36 -10.70 -2.37
N SER A 76 17.54 -10.75 -3.66
CA SER A 76 16.47 -11.15 -4.52
C SER A 76 15.84 -12.34 -3.80
N PHE A 77 14.73 -12.14 -3.10
CA PHE A 77 13.78 -13.18 -3.02
C PHE A 77 13.65 -13.64 -4.47
N ASN A 78 14.13 -14.85 -4.76
CA ASN A 78 13.56 -15.63 -5.84
C ASN A 78 12.14 -16.01 -5.43
N GLN A 79 11.33 -15.02 -5.05
CA GLN A 79 9.94 -15.06 -5.36
C GLN A 79 9.95 -15.00 -6.88
N THR A 80 9.85 -16.15 -7.50
CA THR A 80 9.24 -16.24 -8.82
C THR A 80 8.05 -15.33 -8.71
N MET A 81 8.14 -14.11 -9.31
CA MET A 81 6.95 -13.27 -9.44
C MET A 81 5.90 -14.21 -10.02
N PRO A 82 4.68 -14.23 -9.49
CA PRO A 82 3.66 -15.07 -10.09
C PRO A 82 3.69 -14.76 -11.59
N ASP A 83 3.58 -15.79 -12.44
CA ASP A 83 3.53 -15.65 -13.90
C ASP A 83 2.37 -14.74 -14.35
N SER A 84 1.52 -14.35 -13.41
CA SER A 84 0.43 -13.41 -13.64
C SER A 84 0.99 -12.00 -13.83
N LYS A 85 0.80 -11.50 -15.04
CA LYS A 85 1.06 -10.09 -15.34
C LYS A 85 -0.02 -9.16 -14.79
N PHE A 86 -1.13 -9.73 -14.32
CA PHE A 86 -2.24 -8.98 -13.75
C PHE A 86 -2.15 -8.96 -12.22
N PHE A 87 -2.51 -7.80 -11.65
CA PHE A 87 -2.74 -7.67 -10.22
C PHE A 87 -3.97 -6.80 -9.96
N TYR A 88 -4.62 -7.07 -8.84
CA TYR A 88 -5.81 -6.40 -8.39
C TYR A 88 -5.46 -5.55 -7.18
N ARG A 89 -6.08 -4.37 -7.08
CA ARG A 89 -5.91 -3.50 -5.93
C ARG A 89 -7.26 -3.00 -5.46
N VAL A 90 -7.49 -3.07 -4.15
CA VAL A 90 -8.63 -2.46 -3.47
C VAL A 90 -8.08 -1.44 -2.48
N GLU A 91 -8.55 -0.20 -2.56
CA GLU A 91 -8.08 0.91 -1.73
C GLU A 91 -9.27 1.56 -1.01
N LEU A 92 -9.07 1.83 0.27
CA LEU A 92 -9.97 2.60 1.12
C LEU A 92 -9.25 3.85 1.58
N GLY A 93 -9.94 4.97 1.66
CA GLY A 93 -9.31 6.22 2.07
C GLY A 93 -10.27 7.37 2.22
N VAL A 94 -9.67 8.55 2.35
CA VAL A 94 -10.38 9.82 2.53
C VAL A 94 -9.86 10.86 1.55
N LEU A 95 -10.75 11.79 1.19
CA LEU A 95 -10.49 12.93 0.31
C LEU A 95 -10.48 14.20 1.19
N VAL A 96 -9.33 14.57 1.69
CA VAL A 96 -9.18 15.75 2.57
C VAL A 96 -9.11 17.01 1.73
N GLY A 97 -9.96 17.98 1.99
CA GLY A 97 -10.00 19.25 1.24
C GLY A 97 -10.66 20.36 2.00
N ASN A 98 -10.82 21.52 1.35
CA ASN A 98 -11.42 22.68 1.99
C ASN A 98 -12.91 22.43 2.26
N ALA A 99 -13.37 22.92 3.40
CA ALA A 99 -14.62 22.61 4.07
C ALA A 99 -15.82 23.46 3.60
N ASP A 100 -15.78 24.03 2.42
CA ASP A 100 -16.89 24.88 1.93
C ASP A 100 -18.17 24.08 1.64
N ASN A 101 -18.09 22.74 1.65
CA ASN A 101 -19.23 21.85 1.69
C ASN A 101 -19.19 21.02 2.99
N SER A 102 -20.31 20.55 3.47
CA SER A 102 -20.54 19.92 4.79
C SER A 102 -19.69 18.67 5.10
N GLN A 103 -18.81 18.22 4.21
CA GLN A 103 -17.96 17.04 4.38
C GLN A 103 -16.47 17.40 4.24
N ASN A 104 -15.78 17.49 5.38
CA ASN A 104 -14.36 17.85 5.42
C ASN A 104 -13.44 16.74 4.89
N ALA A 105 -13.85 15.47 4.98
CA ALA A 105 -13.05 14.32 4.56
C ALA A 105 -13.95 13.16 4.08
N PRO A 106 -14.57 13.26 2.89
CA PRO A 106 -15.40 12.21 2.36
C PRO A 106 -14.63 10.91 2.16
N PHE A 107 -15.33 9.81 2.40
CA PHE A 107 -14.79 8.47 2.24
C PHE A 107 -14.73 8.08 0.77
N SER A 108 -13.66 7.35 0.40
CA SER A 108 -13.45 6.82 -0.94
C SER A 108 -13.05 5.35 -0.86
N MET A 109 -13.71 4.52 -1.66
CA MET A 109 -13.36 3.12 -1.88
C MET A 109 -13.17 2.91 -3.37
N THR A 110 -12.00 2.38 -3.77
CA THR A 110 -11.71 2.12 -5.20
C THR A 110 -11.13 0.72 -5.40
N GLY A 111 -11.50 0.09 -6.52
CA GLY A 111 -10.94 -1.16 -6.99
C GLY A 111 -10.33 -0.99 -8.37
N SER A 112 -9.21 -1.64 -8.65
CA SER A 112 -8.57 -1.60 -9.97
C SER A 112 -7.97 -2.94 -10.38
N VAL A 113 -7.98 -3.18 -11.68
CA VAL A 113 -7.27 -4.28 -12.35
C VAL A 113 -6.12 -3.65 -13.11
N ASN A 114 -4.92 -4.12 -12.85
CA ASN A 114 -3.69 -3.55 -13.39
C ASN A 114 -2.88 -4.64 -14.10
N TYR A 115 -2.14 -4.24 -15.12
CA TYR A 115 -1.30 -5.09 -15.95
C TYR A 115 0.14 -4.58 -15.96
N HIS A 116 1.11 -5.45 -15.64
CA HIS A 116 2.53 -5.14 -15.75
C HIS A 116 2.96 -5.15 -17.23
N VAL A 117 3.13 -3.97 -17.82
CA VAL A 117 3.66 -3.84 -19.19
C VAL A 117 5.15 -4.19 -19.20
N VAL A 118 5.87 -3.67 -18.23
CA VAL A 118 7.28 -4.02 -17.91
C VAL A 118 7.42 -4.08 -16.38
N PRO A 119 8.49 -4.65 -15.83
CA PRO A 119 8.62 -4.89 -14.38
C PRO A 119 8.33 -3.70 -13.47
N ARG A 120 8.58 -2.48 -13.95
CA ARG A 120 8.36 -1.24 -13.16
C ARG A 120 7.17 -0.41 -13.59
N PHE A 121 6.61 -0.69 -14.76
CA PHE A 121 5.52 0.11 -15.31
C PHE A 121 4.27 -0.72 -15.49
N SER A 122 3.16 -0.24 -14.94
CA SER A 122 1.86 -0.90 -15.00
C SER A 122 0.82 0.08 -15.49
N VAL A 123 -0.16 -0.47 -16.21
CA VAL A 123 -1.36 0.22 -16.64
C VAL A 123 -2.57 -0.54 -16.10
N GLY A 124 -3.65 0.18 -15.84
CA GLY A 124 -4.86 -0.45 -15.31
C GLY A 124 -6.10 0.38 -15.54
N VAL A 125 -7.21 -0.21 -15.16
CA VAL A 125 -8.51 0.46 -15.10
C VAL A 125 -9.15 0.17 -13.74
N GLY A 126 -9.94 1.11 -13.27
CA GLY A 126 -10.58 0.97 -11.98
C GLY A 126 -11.88 1.74 -11.88
N THR A 127 -12.61 1.40 -10.82
CA THR A 127 -13.85 2.06 -10.43
C THR A 127 -13.98 2.04 -8.91
N GLY A 128 -15.01 2.70 -8.39
CA GLY A 128 -15.21 2.74 -6.95
C GLY A 128 -16.45 3.51 -6.54
N ILE A 129 -16.47 3.96 -5.30
CA ILE A 129 -17.48 4.86 -4.76
C ILE A 129 -16.77 5.95 -3.97
N GLU A 130 -17.17 7.20 -4.19
CA GLU A 130 -16.71 8.37 -3.43
C GLU A 130 -17.94 9.11 -2.90
N PHE A 131 -17.99 9.26 -1.56
CA PHE A 131 -19.10 9.90 -0.86
C PHE A 131 -18.79 11.39 -0.67
N LEU A 132 -18.91 12.16 -1.73
CA LEU A 132 -18.82 13.63 -1.68
C LEU A 132 -20.10 14.21 -1.05
N LYS A 133 -20.67 15.29 -1.58
CA LYS A 133 -22.01 15.72 -1.17
C LYS A 133 -23.07 14.72 -1.66
N GLU A 134 -22.94 14.32 -2.92
CA GLU A 134 -23.62 13.18 -3.54
C GLU A 134 -22.62 12.02 -3.66
N SER A 135 -23.15 10.83 -3.92
CA SER A 135 -22.34 9.66 -4.20
C SER A 135 -21.95 9.60 -5.68
N PHE A 136 -20.65 9.45 -5.92
CA PHE A 136 -20.09 9.35 -7.26
C PHE A 136 -19.39 8.00 -7.46
N LEU A 137 -19.44 7.55 -8.71
CA LEU A 137 -18.73 6.38 -9.19
C LEU A 137 -17.56 6.85 -10.08
N PRO A 138 -16.33 6.90 -9.54
CA PRO A 138 -15.16 7.18 -10.35
C PRO A 138 -14.89 6.00 -11.29
N VAL A 139 -14.70 6.28 -12.58
CA VAL A 139 -14.20 5.33 -13.59
C VAL A 139 -12.90 5.91 -14.13
N PHE A 140 -11.79 5.20 -13.97
CA PHE A 140 -10.47 5.75 -14.27
C PHE A 140 -9.51 4.75 -14.92
N ALA A 141 -8.61 5.27 -15.75
CA ALA A 141 -7.37 4.61 -16.11
C ALA A 141 -6.31 4.90 -15.05
N ASN A 142 -5.44 3.94 -14.80
CA ASN A 142 -4.37 4.02 -13.81
C ASN A 142 -3.02 3.73 -14.47
N LEU A 143 -2.06 4.62 -14.26
CA LEU A 143 -0.66 4.44 -14.66
C LEU A 143 0.18 4.40 -13.40
N GLU A 144 1.09 3.44 -13.29
CA GLU A 144 1.98 3.29 -12.14
C GLU A 144 3.41 3.03 -12.56
N TYR A 145 4.33 3.69 -11.87
CA TYR A 145 5.76 3.49 -12.05
C TYR A 145 6.44 3.21 -10.72
N LYS A 146 6.96 1.99 -10.53
CA LYS A 146 7.72 1.56 -9.36
C LYS A 146 9.17 2.02 -9.46
N LEU A 147 9.70 2.57 -8.39
CA LEU A 147 11.10 3.00 -8.36
C LEU A 147 12.08 1.81 -8.27
N HIS A 148 11.66 0.71 -7.64
CA HIS A 148 12.49 -0.48 -7.44
C HIS A 148 11.70 -1.75 -7.76
N ASP A 149 12.40 -2.79 -8.22
CA ASP A 149 11.82 -4.13 -8.47
C ASP A 149 11.84 -5.00 -7.22
N ASN A 150 11.73 -4.41 -6.04
CA ASN A 150 11.72 -5.11 -4.77
C ASN A 150 10.28 -5.33 -4.29
N PRO A 151 10.05 -6.33 -3.40
CA PRO A 151 8.76 -6.51 -2.73
C PRO A 151 8.25 -5.26 -2.02
N SER A 152 9.17 -4.43 -1.54
CA SER A 152 8.90 -3.12 -0.96
C SER A 152 9.41 -2.03 -1.89
N SER A 153 8.51 -1.24 -2.45
CA SER A 153 8.88 -0.19 -3.40
C SER A 153 7.97 1.02 -3.29
N PRO A 154 8.54 2.22 -3.26
CA PRO A 154 7.77 3.42 -3.56
C PRO A 154 7.40 3.43 -5.05
N TYR A 155 6.26 4.04 -5.36
CA TYR A 155 5.78 4.17 -6.73
C TYR A 155 5.10 5.52 -6.94
N PHE A 156 5.14 6.01 -8.19
CA PHE A 156 4.31 7.10 -8.67
C PHE A 156 3.05 6.52 -9.29
N PHE A 157 1.94 7.23 -9.17
CA PHE A 157 0.73 6.88 -9.89
C PHE A 157 0.06 8.10 -10.48
N LEU A 158 -0.71 7.87 -11.54
CA LEU A 158 -1.61 8.83 -12.15
C LEU A 158 -2.91 8.10 -12.47
N LYS A 159 -4.01 8.53 -11.83
CA LYS A 159 -5.36 8.11 -12.18
C LYS A 159 -6.03 9.24 -12.95
N ALA A 160 -6.62 8.93 -14.10
CA ALA A 160 -7.36 9.89 -14.93
C ALA A 160 -8.65 9.24 -15.43
N GLY A 161 -9.76 9.96 -15.36
CA GLY A 161 -11.05 9.39 -15.71
C GLY A 161 -12.21 10.36 -15.51
N TYR A 162 -13.35 9.80 -15.17
CA TYR A 162 -14.61 10.51 -15.02
C TYR A 162 -15.36 10.09 -13.76
N GLN A 163 -15.93 11.03 -13.06
CA GLN A 163 -16.85 10.83 -11.94
C GLN A 163 -18.28 10.75 -12.49
N VAL A 164 -18.94 9.61 -12.35
CA VAL A 164 -20.33 9.42 -12.71
C VAL A 164 -21.20 9.63 -11.48
N ALA A 165 -22.16 10.53 -11.53
CA ALA A 165 -23.14 10.70 -10.46
C ALA A 165 -24.07 9.48 -10.41
N ILE A 166 -24.27 8.88 -9.23
CA ILE A 166 -25.13 7.71 -9.03
C ILE A 166 -26.38 8.03 -8.20
N GLU A 167 -26.46 9.23 -7.67
CA GLU A 167 -27.62 9.75 -6.94
C GLU A 167 -28.15 11.00 -7.62
N GLU A 168 -29.45 11.18 -7.61
CA GLU A 168 -30.08 12.44 -7.97
C GLU A 168 -29.71 13.47 -6.90
N SER A 169 -29.19 14.61 -7.33
CA SER A 169 -28.83 15.68 -6.41
C SER A 169 -30.08 16.44 -5.97
N ASN A 170 -30.22 16.56 -4.66
CA ASN A 170 -31.17 17.49 -4.03
C ASN A 170 -30.46 18.78 -3.57
N ALA A 171 -29.24 19.01 -4.05
CA ALA A 171 -28.45 20.15 -3.65
C ALA A 171 -29.02 21.44 -4.23
N LEU A 172 -29.28 22.42 -3.37
CA LEU A 172 -29.61 23.77 -3.80
C LEU A 172 -28.33 24.51 -4.18
N TYR A 173 -28.46 25.51 -5.04
CA TYR A 173 -27.34 26.34 -5.47
C TYR A 173 -26.47 26.84 -4.30
N TYR A 174 -27.07 27.32 -3.22
CA TYR A 174 -26.33 27.82 -2.04
C TYR A 174 -25.62 26.74 -1.23
N ASP A 175 -25.98 25.47 -1.42
CA ASP A 175 -25.30 24.36 -0.78
C ASP A 175 -24.01 23.98 -1.51
N ILE A 176 -23.90 24.32 -2.78
CA ILE A 176 -22.80 23.94 -3.67
C ILE A 176 -21.82 25.10 -3.82
N VAL A 177 -22.33 26.31 -4.01
CA VAL A 177 -21.53 27.53 -4.20
C VAL A 177 -21.19 28.14 -2.85
N PRO A 178 -19.89 28.34 -2.53
CA PRO A 178 -19.49 28.99 -1.29
C PRO A 178 -20.07 30.40 -1.15
N ASN A 179 -20.52 30.76 0.07
CA ASN A 179 -21.17 32.04 0.34
C ASN A 179 -20.28 33.29 0.07
N TRP A 180 -18.98 33.11 -0.09
CA TRP A 180 -18.01 34.17 -0.36
C TRP A 180 -17.76 34.41 -1.86
N ILE A 181 -18.31 33.55 -2.75
CA ILE A 181 -18.24 33.74 -4.18
C ILE A 181 -19.44 34.59 -4.62
N ASP A 182 -19.20 35.81 -5.05
CA ASP A 182 -20.22 36.69 -5.61
C ASP A 182 -20.27 36.49 -7.13
N ILE A 183 -21.16 35.58 -7.59
CA ILE A 183 -21.33 35.29 -9.01
C ILE A 183 -22.27 36.34 -9.59
N TRP A 184 -21.82 37.06 -10.59
CA TRP A 184 -22.62 38.05 -11.34
C TRP A 184 -22.74 37.68 -12.82
N PRO A 185 -23.93 37.69 -13.43
CA PRO A 185 -25.24 38.04 -12.84
C PRO A 185 -25.75 36.91 -11.93
N ARG A 186 -26.36 37.30 -10.80
CA ARG A 186 -27.04 36.32 -9.94
C ARG A 186 -28.23 35.77 -10.73
N PRO A 187 -28.33 34.46 -10.93
CA PRO A 187 -29.50 33.90 -11.59
C PRO A 187 -30.72 34.19 -10.73
N GLY A 188 -31.67 34.94 -11.25
CA GLY A 188 -32.94 35.16 -10.55
C GLY A 188 -33.67 33.84 -10.38
N ASN A 189 -34.15 33.51 -9.19
CA ASN A 189 -34.93 32.30 -8.85
C ASN A 189 -34.19 30.95 -8.85
N VAL A 190 -32.90 30.86 -9.17
CA VAL A 190 -32.13 29.60 -9.19
C VAL A 190 -31.92 29.01 -7.78
N SER A 191 -32.17 29.80 -6.75
CA SER A 191 -31.93 29.40 -5.34
C SER A 191 -32.89 28.36 -4.77
N ALA A 192 -33.98 28.09 -5.43
CA ALA A 192 -35.04 27.20 -4.97
C ALA A 192 -35.15 25.88 -5.76
N GLU A 193 -34.43 25.76 -6.86
CA GLU A 193 -34.48 24.56 -7.70
C GLU A 193 -33.29 23.65 -7.39
N PRO A 194 -33.50 22.32 -7.22
CA PRO A 194 -32.41 21.37 -7.07
C PRO A 194 -31.58 21.31 -8.37
N LEU A 195 -30.28 21.16 -8.23
CA LEU A 195 -29.34 21.03 -9.34
C LEU A 195 -28.98 19.55 -9.54
N ASP A 196 -29.15 19.06 -10.74
CA ASP A 196 -28.77 17.72 -11.14
C ASP A 196 -27.26 17.61 -11.31
N SER A 197 -26.64 16.65 -10.63
CA SER A 197 -25.23 16.33 -10.79
C SER A 197 -25.00 15.47 -12.04
N LYS A 198 -24.21 15.96 -12.98
CA LYS A 198 -23.83 15.24 -14.22
C LYS A 198 -22.51 14.48 -14.11
N GLY A 199 -21.77 14.69 -13.00
CA GLY A 199 -20.42 14.16 -12.86
C GLY A 199 -19.36 15.04 -13.50
N GLY A 200 -18.17 14.48 -13.80
CA GLY A 200 -17.12 15.28 -14.44
C GLY A 200 -15.73 14.67 -14.44
N LEU A 201 -14.76 15.42 -14.94
CA LEU A 201 -13.37 15.00 -15.09
C LEU A 201 -12.71 14.73 -13.74
N LEU A 202 -11.94 13.63 -13.68
CA LEU A 202 -11.12 13.23 -12.54
C LEU A 202 -9.66 13.09 -12.95
N ILE A 203 -8.74 13.73 -12.21
CA ILE A 203 -7.28 13.55 -12.34
C ILE A 203 -6.69 13.44 -10.94
N ASN A 204 -5.91 12.38 -10.68
CA ASN A 204 -5.30 12.15 -9.38
C ASN A 204 -3.86 11.63 -9.54
N PRO A 205 -2.85 12.52 -9.65
CA PRO A 205 -1.44 12.17 -9.49
C PRO A 205 -1.09 11.93 -8.02
N GLY A 206 -0.13 11.05 -7.76
CA GLY A 206 0.33 10.82 -6.40
C GLY A 206 1.54 9.91 -6.27
N LEU A 207 1.86 9.65 -5.02
CA LEU A 207 2.95 8.81 -4.57
C LEU A 207 2.38 7.72 -3.67
N GLY A 208 2.92 6.52 -3.78
CA GLY A 208 2.57 5.43 -2.89
C GLY A 208 3.78 4.62 -2.48
N TYR A 209 3.57 3.79 -1.49
CA TYR A 209 4.51 2.77 -1.06
C TYR A 209 3.78 1.44 -0.99
N GLN A 210 4.30 0.44 -1.66
CA GLN A 210 3.76 -0.92 -1.60
C GLN A 210 4.71 -1.85 -0.86
N HIS A 211 4.14 -2.84 -0.18
CA HIS A 211 4.88 -3.92 0.46
C HIS A 211 4.18 -5.25 0.18
N MET A 212 4.87 -6.14 -0.54
CA MET A 212 4.41 -7.50 -0.79
C MET A 212 4.86 -8.41 0.34
N PHE A 213 3.92 -9.04 1.04
CA PHE A 213 4.19 -10.03 2.09
C PHE A 213 4.45 -11.42 1.51
N SER A 214 3.82 -11.69 0.37
CA SER A 214 3.98 -12.92 -0.41
C SER A 214 3.96 -12.59 -1.91
N PRO A 215 4.26 -13.54 -2.82
CA PRO A 215 4.11 -13.33 -4.24
C PRO A 215 2.70 -12.89 -4.68
N THR A 216 1.68 -13.31 -3.92
CA THR A 216 0.27 -13.11 -4.27
C THR A 216 -0.45 -12.07 -3.44
N PHE A 217 0.17 -11.56 -2.35
CA PHE A 217 -0.50 -10.66 -1.41
C PHE A 217 0.40 -9.55 -0.91
N GLY A 218 -0.12 -8.34 -0.87
CA GLY A 218 0.57 -7.17 -0.36
C GLY A 218 -0.37 -6.07 0.13
N MET A 219 0.21 -5.00 0.62
CA MET A 219 -0.50 -3.78 1.01
C MET A 219 0.17 -2.56 0.36
N ASN A 220 -0.60 -1.51 0.20
CA ASN A 220 -0.08 -0.21 -0.21
C ASN A 220 -0.65 0.92 0.65
N PHE A 221 0.14 1.96 0.78
CA PHE A 221 -0.26 3.28 1.27
C PHE A 221 -0.03 4.28 0.16
N ALA A 222 -0.99 5.16 -0.11
CA ALA A 222 -0.91 6.14 -1.18
C ALA A 222 -1.39 7.51 -0.73
N VAL A 223 -0.70 8.54 -1.18
CA VAL A 223 -1.07 9.94 -1.01
C VAL A 223 -1.05 10.60 -2.37
N GLY A 224 -2.10 11.32 -2.71
CA GLY A 224 -2.24 11.98 -4.01
C GLY A 224 -2.98 13.28 -3.90
N TYR A 225 -3.00 14.00 -5.00
CA TYR A 225 -3.77 15.22 -5.16
C TYR A 225 -4.86 14.95 -6.20
N GLN A 226 -6.12 14.97 -5.78
CA GLN A 226 -7.25 14.74 -6.65
C GLN A 226 -7.88 16.06 -7.06
N TYR A 227 -7.82 16.33 -8.35
CA TYR A 227 -8.63 17.35 -9.01
C TYR A 227 -9.82 16.67 -9.66
N HIS A 228 -11.02 17.18 -9.43
CA HIS A 228 -12.19 16.79 -10.18
C HIS A 228 -13.06 18.00 -10.44
N ARG A 229 -13.58 18.07 -11.66
CA ARG A 229 -14.57 19.05 -12.07
C ARG A 229 -15.93 18.36 -12.13
N LEU A 230 -16.88 18.85 -11.39
CA LEU A 230 -18.25 18.35 -11.39
C LEU A 230 -19.16 19.37 -12.07
N ASN A 231 -19.96 18.87 -12.99
CA ASN A 231 -20.93 19.67 -13.76
C ASN A 231 -22.29 19.44 -13.15
N TYR A 232 -23.01 20.52 -12.91
CA TYR A 232 -24.38 20.53 -12.44
C TYR A 232 -25.27 21.26 -13.44
N SER A 233 -26.51 20.81 -13.63
CA SER A 233 -27.50 21.48 -14.49
C SER A 233 -28.79 21.71 -13.73
N GLY A 234 -29.43 22.88 -13.98
CA GLY A 234 -30.77 23.24 -13.51
C GLY A 234 -31.81 23.15 -14.62
N GLU A 235 -33.11 23.24 -14.29
CA GLU A 235 -34.22 23.17 -15.25
C GLU A 235 -34.21 24.32 -16.29
N SER A 236 -33.58 25.44 -16.03
CA SER A 236 -33.54 26.64 -16.87
C SER A 236 -32.31 26.77 -17.75
N ASP A 237 -31.77 25.69 -18.31
CA ASP A 237 -30.49 25.64 -19.07
C ASP A 237 -29.30 26.27 -18.33
N TYR A 238 -29.36 26.27 -16.98
CA TYR A 238 -28.29 26.76 -16.16
C TYR A 238 -27.29 25.62 -15.92
N GLU A 239 -26.02 25.85 -16.29
CA GLU A 239 -24.91 24.94 -16.06
C GLU A 239 -23.95 25.54 -15.04
N LEU A 240 -23.52 24.74 -14.08
CA LEU A 240 -22.58 25.12 -13.06
C LEU A 240 -21.42 24.11 -13.00
N ASP A 241 -20.21 24.60 -13.26
CA ASP A 241 -18.99 23.81 -13.14
C ASP A 241 -18.29 24.12 -11.81
N ILE A 242 -18.00 23.10 -11.04
CA ILE A 242 -17.30 23.25 -9.75
C ILE A 242 -16.02 22.44 -9.76
N ASP A 243 -14.92 23.11 -9.50
CA ASP A 243 -13.60 22.53 -9.37
C ASP A 243 -13.30 22.16 -7.90
N TYR A 244 -13.10 20.88 -7.64
CA TYR A 244 -12.71 20.39 -6.33
C TYR A 244 -11.25 19.96 -6.34
N ASN A 245 -10.55 20.38 -5.28
CA ASN A 245 -9.14 20.10 -5.04
C ASN A 245 -9.00 19.38 -3.71
N ARG A 246 -8.60 18.11 -3.71
CA ARG A 246 -8.56 17.30 -2.50
C ARG A 246 -7.26 16.51 -2.40
N LEU A 247 -6.73 16.41 -1.18
CA LEU A 247 -5.66 15.48 -0.86
C LEU A 247 -6.27 14.10 -0.65
N THR A 248 -5.79 13.09 -1.38
CA THR A 248 -6.20 11.70 -1.16
C THR A 248 -5.22 11.00 -0.26
N ILE A 249 -5.75 10.27 0.73
CA ILE A 249 -4.95 9.39 1.60
C ILE A 249 -5.64 8.03 1.58
N LYS A 250 -4.96 7.02 1.04
CA LYS A 250 -5.53 5.69 0.81
C LYS A 250 -4.65 4.58 1.36
N LEU A 251 -5.29 3.57 1.92
CA LEU A 251 -4.69 2.28 2.28
C LEU A 251 -5.32 1.21 1.40
N GLY A 252 -4.52 0.27 0.92
CA GLY A 252 -5.04 -0.77 0.04
C GLY A 252 -4.38 -2.12 0.22
N ILE A 253 -5.04 -3.09 -0.39
CA ILE A 253 -4.61 -4.48 -0.49
C ILE A 253 -4.35 -4.79 -1.95
N ILE A 254 -3.26 -5.52 -2.21
CA ILE A 254 -2.81 -5.95 -3.53
C ILE A 254 -2.90 -7.47 -3.61
N PHE A 255 -3.49 -7.98 -4.68
CA PHE A 255 -3.58 -9.40 -5.01
C PHE A 255 -3.00 -9.63 -6.41
N ASN A 256 -2.16 -10.66 -6.58
CA ASN A 256 -1.59 -11.11 -7.86
C ASN A 256 -2.19 -12.45 -8.28
#